data_7641a626ce490697c8248f4a6d002e57
#
_entry.id   7641a626ce490697c8248f4a6d002e57
#
_cell.length_a   1.000
_cell.length_b   1.000
_cell.length_c   1.000
_cell.angle_alpha   90.00
_cell.angle_beta   90.00
_cell.angle_gamma   90.00
#
_symmetry.space_group_name_H-M   'P 1'
#
loop_
_entity.id
_entity.type
_entity.pdbx_description
1 polymer ?
#
loop_
_entity_poly.entity_id
_entity_poly.type
_entity_poly.pdbx_seq_one_letter_code
_entity_poly.pdbx_strand_id
1 'polypeptide(L)'
;MKTYKKYTTTVVGSYSVPRWYESLEKQVENGLLSKADMADAQFRATQAAILDQEIAGIDIITGGEMHRRTNNRHAPPNAMLNYFWEKIPGFSKETRPKPITVKDPNVFHPAAVCTGPVRNADLGLVEEFKTVSKYARKEVKITMTGPHMLAKVAHDEYYGDISKFMQDLAKVINRNLKQLEAEGCKHIQIDEPLFAVSDDAEVASAVDAINLAVEGLKEDTLIQVHICQGNYAVGADYDGQIGHRYFDTGRYPAELICNINCHALLVEHDYASEYEGLLGNKQLAVGAADVLDLNIESGEIVAQRIREHKWLAPEQTLITSSCGMNHLPRHIAFGKLQAMAEAKQILGVQ
;
A
#
# COMPACT_ATOMS: atom_id res chain seq x y z
N MET A 1 -15.33 19.42 -2.66
CA MET A 1 -14.50 18.30 -2.18
C MET A 1 -13.11 18.83 -1.87
N LYS A 2 -12.55 18.52 -0.71
CA LYS A 2 -11.17 18.91 -0.35
C LYS A 2 -10.21 18.14 -1.25
N THR A 3 -9.13 18.75 -1.68
CA THR A 3 -8.13 18.15 -2.57
C THR A 3 -6.73 18.34 -1.98
N TYR A 4 -5.79 17.53 -2.43
CA TYR A 4 -4.37 17.75 -2.15
C TYR A 4 -3.86 18.97 -2.89
N LYS A 5 -2.82 19.61 -2.37
CA LYS A 5 -2.09 20.65 -3.09
C LYS A 5 -1.36 20.03 -4.29
N LYS A 6 -1.18 20.82 -5.36
CA LYS A 6 -0.43 20.37 -6.53
C LYS A 6 0.96 19.87 -6.13
N TYR A 7 1.38 18.78 -6.78
CA TYR A 7 2.68 18.14 -6.56
C TYR A 7 2.96 17.74 -5.11
N THR A 8 1.92 17.55 -4.28
CA THR A 8 2.11 16.95 -2.95
C THR A 8 2.82 15.62 -3.08
N THR A 9 3.90 15.44 -2.33
CA THR A 9 4.64 14.17 -2.28
C THR A 9 4.04 13.25 -1.22
N THR A 10 3.88 11.97 -1.56
CA THR A 10 3.42 10.94 -0.64
C THR A 10 4.14 9.62 -0.92
N VAL A 11 4.08 8.68 -0.01
CA VAL A 11 4.63 7.33 -0.18
C VAL A 11 3.49 6.33 -0.28
N VAL A 12 3.73 5.14 -0.84
CA VAL A 12 2.70 4.09 -0.92
C VAL A 12 2.38 3.52 0.46
N GLY A 13 3.38 3.23 1.29
CA GLY A 13 3.13 2.71 2.64
C GLY A 13 4.38 2.18 3.29
N SER A 14 4.79 0.97 2.91
CA SER A 14 5.95 0.31 3.46
C SER A 14 7.27 1.00 3.08
N TYR A 15 8.20 1.02 4.03
CA TYR A 15 9.53 1.60 3.85
C TYR A 15 10.62 0.56 4.10
N SER A 16 11.84 0.86 3.65
CA SER A 16 13.01 0.01 3.79
C SER A 16 13.17 -0.52 5.22
N VAL A 17 13.26 -1.83 5.33
CA VAL A 17 13.41 -2.51 6.63
C VAL A 17 14.86 -2.45 7.10
N PRO A 18 15.15 -1.94 8.30
CA PRO A 18 16.50 -1.92 8.82
C PRO A 18 17.07 -3.33 8.98
N ARG A 19 18.30 -3.57 8.53
CA ARG A 19 18.95 -4.90 8.64
C ARG A 19 19.10 -5.38 10.09
N TRP A 20 19.32 -4.46 11.03
CA TRP A 20 19.36 -4.82 12.44
C TRP A 20 18.00 -5.35 12.94
N TYR A 21 16.90 -4.81 12.42
CA TYR A 21 15.55 -5.28 12.74
C TYR A 21 15.33 -6.72 12.27
N GLU A 22 15.72 -7.02 11.04
CA GLU A 22 15.66 -8.39 10.50
C GLU A 22 16.53 -9.38 11.30
N SER A 23 17.68 -8.92 11.80
CA SER A 23 18.52 -9.74 12.69
C SER A 23 17.84 -10.04 14.02
N LEU A 24 17.09 -9.08 14.58
CA LEU A 24 16.32 -9.27 15.83
C LEU A 24 15.13 -10.21 15.62
N GLU A 25 14.45 -10.13 14.49
CA GLU A 25 13.37 -11.09 14.14
C GLU A 25 13.89 -12.54 14.22
N LYS A 26 15.06 -12.81 13.66
CA LYS A 26 15.71 -14.15 13.76
C LYS A 26 16.00 -14.57 15.20
N GLN A 27 16.40 -13.65 16.05
CA GLN A 27 16.70 -13.94 17.45
C GLN A 27 15.42 -14.25 18.24
N VAL A 28 14.30 -13.56 17.94
CA VAL A 28 12.99 -13.90 18.53
C VAL A 28 12.52 -15.28 18.09
N GLU A 29 12.65 -15.61 16.81
CA GLU A 29 12.32 -16.94 16.27
C GLU A 29 13.12 -18.06 16.95
N ASN A 30 14.39 -17.78 17.28
CA ASN A 30 15.26 -18.72 17.97
C ASN A 30 15.09 -18.72 19.51
N GLY A 31 14.13 -17.96 20.05
CA GLY A 31 13.87 -17.84 21.47
C GLY A 31 14.95 -17.11 22.29
N LEU A 32 15.83 -16.35 21.61
CA LEU A 32 16.91 -15.59 22.25
C LEU A 32 16.47 -14.20 22.71
N LEU A 33 15.38 -13.67 22.15
CA LEU A 33 14.75 -12.42 22.52
C LEU A 33 13.27 -12.58 22.80
N SER A 34 12.73 -11.73 23.67
CA SER A 34 11.31 -11.72 24.01
C SER A 34 10.48 -10.95 22.95
N LYS A 35 9.16 -11.18 22.97
CA LYS A 35 8.21 -10.37 22.18
C LYS A 35 8.24 -8.89 22.57
N ALA A 36 8.56 -8.57 23.84
CA ALA A 36 8.67 -7.18 24.29
C ALA A 36 9.89 -6.49 23.67
N ASP A 37 11.03 -7.18 23.56
CA ASP A 37 12.21 -6.65 22.87
C ASP A 37 11.91 -6.41 21.40
N MET A 38 11.11 -7.28 20.77
CA MET A 38 10.69 -7.10 19.38
C MET A 38 9.75 -5.90 19.21
N ALA A 39 8.85 -5.64 20.16
CA ALA A 39 7.97 -4.49 20.13
C ALA A 39 8.76 -3.16 20.20
N ASP A 40 9.80 -3.06 21.06
CA ASP A 40 10.70 -1.89 21.07
C ASP A 40 11.46 -1.75 19.74
N ALA A 41 11.94 -2.86 19.18
CA ALA A 41 12.61 -2.83 17.89
C ALA A 41 11.69 -2.35 16.75
N GLN A 42 10.44 -2.80 16.72
CA GLN A 42 9.41 -2.33 15.77
C GLN A 42 9.19 -0.83 15.91
N PHE A 43 9.07 -0.37 17.13
CA PHE A 43 8.91 1.03 17.43
C PHE A 43 10.10 1.87 16.94
N ARG A 44 11.34 1.42 17.18
CA ARG A 44 12.55 2.12 16.69
C ARG A 44 12.64 2.11 15.17
N ALA A 45 12.27 1.02 14.52
CA ALA A 45 12.21 0.95 13.06
C ALA A 45 11.18 1.92 12.48
N THR A 46 10.01 2.05 13.13
CA THR A 46 8.98 3.03 12.77
C THR A 46 9.51 4.46 12.89
N GLN A 47 10.20 4.80 14.00
CA GLN A 47 10.82 6.12 14.16
C GLN A 47 11.85 6.42 13.07
N ALA A 48 12.67 5.43 12.70
CA ALA A 48 13.64 5.59 11.62
C ALA A 48 12.97 5.83 10.26
N ALA A 49 11.88 5.12 9.96
CA ALA A 49 11.11 5.33 8.73
C ALA A 49 10.47 6.72 8.67
N ILE A 50 9.90 7.20 9.77
CA ILE A 50 9.35 8.56 9.88
C ILE A 50 10.45 9.60 9.61
N LEU A 51 11.58 9.47 10.30
CA LEU A 51 12.69 10.43 10.20
C LEU A 51 13.28 10.51 8.79
N ASP A 52 13.44 9.38 8.12
CA ASP A 52 13.95 9.34 6.76
C ASP A 52 13.02 10.06 5.77
N GLN A 53 11.71 9.82 5.86
CA GLN A 53 10.72 10.48 5.02
C GLN A 53 10.66 12.00 5.27
N GLU A 54 10.75 12.42 6.53
CA GLU A 54 10.77 13.84 6.91
C GLU A 54 12.04 14.56 6.43
N ILE A 55 13.23 13.94 6.61
CA ILE A 55 14.50 14.48 6.14
C ILE A 55 14.55 14.57 4.61
N ALA A 56 14.00 13.56 3.92
CA ALA A 56 13.88 13.58 2.47
C ALA A 56 12.93 14.67 1.96
N GLY A 57 12.04 15.22 2.78
CA GLY A 57 11.14 16.31 2.41
C GLY A 57 9.77 15.86 1.92
N ILE A 58 9.34 14.64 2.25
CA ILE A 58 8.00 14.12 1.89
C ILE A 58 6.92 14.86 2.69
N ASP A 59 5.80 15.21 2.03
CA ASP A 59 4.70 15.96 2.64
C ASP A 59 3.77 15.08 3.48
N ILE A 60 3.41 13.89 2.97
CA ILE A 60 2.50 12.95 3.64
C ILE A 60 3.24 11.63 3.81
N ILE A 61 3.48 11.26 5.06
CA ILE A 61 4.33 10.14 5.44
C ILE A 61 3.53 8.99 6.05
N THR A 62 4.18 7.84 6.19
CA THR A 62 3.67 6.67 6.92
C THR A 62 4.65 6.24 8.01
N GLY A 63 4.25 5.30 8.85
CA GLY A 63 5.14 4.62 9.80
C GLY A 63 6.07 3.58 9.15
N GLY A 64 6.02 3.42 7.82
CA GLY A 64 6.79 2.41 7.09
C GLY A 64 6.28 0.98 7.27
N GLU A 65 5.14 0.78 7.95
CA GLU A 65 4.47 -0.51 8.18
C GLU A 65 5.32 -1.56 8.92
N MET A 66 6.29 -1.11 9.71
CA MET A 66 7.26 -1.98 10.39
C MET A 66 6.59 -3.00 11.32
N HIS A 67 5.45 -2.66 11.94
CA HIS A 67 4.70 -3.51 12.85
C HIS A 67 3.87 -4.60 12.16
N ARG A 68 3.70 -4.52 10.83
CA ARG A 68 2.90 -5.48 10.05
C ARG A 68 3.69 -6.70 9.62
N ARG A 69 4.99 -6.72 9.88
CA ARG A 69 5.83 -7.88 9.57
C ARG A 69 5.46 -9.04 10.47
N THR A 70 5.23 -10.18 9.86
CA THR A 70 5.00 -11.44 10.58
C THR A 70 6.32 -12.18 10.72
N ASN A 71 6.51 -12.90 11.83
CA ASN A 71 7.77 -13.61 12.16
C ASN A 71 8.03 -14.84 11.28
N ASN A 72 7.24 -15.10 10.24
CA ASN A 72 7.39 -16.31 9.45
C ASN A 72 8.19 -16.03 8.17
N ARG A 73 9.52 -16.23 8.23
CA ARG A 73 10.44 -15.99 7.11
C ARG A 73 10.44 -17.05 6.02
N HIS A 74 9.96 -18.25 6.31
CA HIS A 74 10.01 -19.37 5.37
C HIS A 74 8.87 -19.38 4.36
N ALA A 75 7.89 -18.53 4.58
CA ALA A 75 6.94 -18.10 3.59
C ALA A 75 7.13 -16.60 3.46
N PRO A 76 7.33 -16.03 2.25
CA PRO A 76 7.42 -14.58 2.15
C PRO A 76 6.18 -14.00 2.83
N PRO A 77 6.32 -13.39 4.03
CA PRO A 77 5.15 -12.91 4.74
C PRO A 77 4.63 -11.75 3.92
N ASN A 78 3.49 -11.94 3.31
CA ASN A 78 2.79 -10.83 2.76
C ASN A 78 2.20 -10.06 3.95
N ALA A 79 2.97 -9.12 4.49
CA ALA A 79 2.59 -8.29 5.62
C ALA A 79 1.28 -7.51 5.35
N MET A 80 0.96 -7.27 4.08
CA MET A 80 -0.32 -6.68 3.67
C MET A 80 -1.51 -7.60 3.96
N LEU A 81 -1.34 -8.91 3.87
CA LEU A 81 -2.43 -9.87 3.97
C LEU A 81 -2.51 -10.51 5.37
N ASN A 82 -1.43 -11.15 5.81
CA ASN A 82 -1.43 -11.92 7.05
C ASN A 82 -1.76 -11.06 8.28
N TYR A 83 -1.25 -9.83 8.31
CA TYR A 83 -1.53 -8.90 9.41
C TYR A 83 -3.03 -8.65 9.60
N PHE A 84 -3.80 -8.59 8.52
CA PHE A 84 -5.24 -8.37 8.57
C PHE A 84 -6.01 -9.66 8.76
N TRP A 85 -5.67 -10.73 8.04
CA TRP A 85 -6.36 -12.03 8.18
C TRP A 85 -6.29 -12.57 9.61
N GLU A 86 -5.14 -12.44 10.28
CA GLU A 86 -4.97 -12.89 11.67
C GLU A 86 -5.89 -12.18 12.67
N LYS A 87 -6.35 -10.98 12.32
CA LYS A 87 -7.23 -10.15 13.16
C LYS A 87 -8.71 -10.33 12.86
N ILE A 88 -9.04 -10.74 11.65
CA ILE A 88 -10.45 -10.82 11.20
C ILE A 88 -11.03 -12.19 11.52
N PRO A 89 -12.04 -12.29 12.41
CA PRO A 89 -12.77 -13.53 12.65
C PRO A 89 -13.43 -14.03 11.36
N GLY A 90 -13.38 -15.34 11.14
CA GLY A 90 -13.81 -16.00 9.90
C GLY A 90 -12.63 -16.61 9.17
N PHE A 91 -11.42 -16.10 9.37
CA PHE A 91 -10.21 -16.74 8.88
C PHE A 91 -9.65 -17.74 9.91
N SER A 92 -9.20 -18.90 9.43
CA SER A 92 -8.47 -19.86 10.24
C SER A 92 -7.04 -19.38 10.50
N LYS A 93 -6.39 -19.97 11.51
CA LYS A 93 -4.96 -19.74 11.76
C LYS A 93 -4.06 -20.54 10.79
N GLU A 94 -4.64 -21.47 10.05
CA GLU A 94 -3.94 -22.24 9.05
C GLU A 94 -3.78 -21.44 7.78
N THR A 95 -2.62 -21.58 7.14
CA THR A 95 -2.36 -21.05 5.81
C THR A 95 -2.11 -22.23 4.86
N ARG A 96 -2.55 -22.05 3.61
CA ARG A 96 -2.29 -23.02 2.54
C ARG A 96 -1.60 -22.31 1.37
N PRO A 97 -0.70 -22.97 0.66
CA PRO A 97 -0.11 -22.40 -0.54
C PRO A 97 -1.16 -22.02 -1.57
N LYS A 98 -1.09 -20.81 -2.11
CA LYS A 98 -1.93 -20.36 -3.22
C LYS A 98 -1.04 -19.64 -4.25
N PRO A 99 -1.12 -19.98 -5.55
CA PRO A 99 -0.42 -19.21 -6.57
C PRO A 99 -1.06 -17.82 -6.66
N ILE A 100 -0.23 -16.78 -6.66
CA ILE A 100 -0.73 -15.40 -6.81
C ILE A 100 -0.15 -14.69 -8.03
N THR A 101 0.75 -15.31 -8.75
CA THR A 101 1.31 -14.73 -9.97
C THR A 101 0.73 -15.36 -11.21
N VAL A 102 0.55 -14.55 -12.25
CA VAL A 102 0.13 -15.04 -13.57
C VAL A 102 1.32 -15.56 -14.37
N LYS A 103 2.51 -14.98 -14.14
CA LYS A 103 3.73 -15.28 -14.91
C LYS A 103 4.46 -16.54 -14.44
N ASP A 104 4.39 -16.88 -13.16
CA ASP A 104 5.01 -18.09 -12.64
C ASP A 104 4.06 -18.84 -11.68
N PRO A 105 3.39 -19.89 -12.17
CA PRO A 105 2.46 -20.69 -11.34
C PRO A 105 3.15 -21.46 -10.22
N ASN A 106 4.49 -21.48 -10.17
CA ASN A 106 5.25 -22.14 -9.10
C ASN A 106 5.56 -21.21 -7.92
N VAL A 107 5.22 -19.92 -8.02
CA VAL A 107 5.33 -18.98 -6.89
C VAL A 107 4.06 -19.04 -6.07
N PHE A 108 4.18 -19.58 -4.86
CA PHE A 108 3.08 -19.76 -3.92
C PHE A 108 3.23 -18.82 -2.74
N HIS A 109 2.11 -18.27 -2.29
CA HIS A 109 2.02 -17.57 -1.01
C HIS A 109 1.23 -18.39 0.01
N PRO A 110 1.59 -18.30 1.31
CA PRO A 110 0.75 -18.83 2.35
C PRO A 110 -0.50 -17.94 2.46
N ALA A 111 -1.62 -18.42 1.95
CA ALA A 111 -2.89 -17.74 2.01
C ALA A 111 -3.74 -18.27 3.16
N ALA A 112 -4.42 -17.38 3.88
CA ALA A 112 -5.35 -17.77 4.92
C ALA A 112 -6.58 -18.48 4.32
N VAL A 113 -7.24 -19.28 5.14
CA VAL A 113 -8.47 -20.00 4.76
C VAL A 113 -9.64 -19.35 5.48
N CYS A 114 -10.60 -18.85 4.72
CA CYS A 114 -11.87 -18.35 5.25
C CYS A 114 -12.81 -19.52 5.46
N THR A 115 -13.05 -19.90 6.72
CA THR A 115 -13.88 -21.05 7.12
C THR A 115 -15.19 -20.66 7.77
N GLY A 116 -15.47 -19.37 7.90
CA GLY A 116 -16.67 -18.85 8.54
C GLY A 116 -16.97 -17.40 8.16
N PRO A 117 -18.07 -16.86 8.68
CA PRO A 117 -18.46 -15.48 8.33
C PRO A 117 -17.44 -14.47 8.88
N VAL A 118 -17.03 -13.56 8.02
CA VAL A 118 -16.24 -12.40 8.43
C VAL A 118 -17.03 -11.55 9.42
N ARG A 119 -16.40 -11.15 10.51
CA ARG A 119 -17.01 -10.35 11.57
C ARG A 119 -16.15 -9.15 11.94
N ASN A 120 -16.76 -8.19 12.62
CA ASN A 120 -16.06 -7.03 13.13
C ASN A 120 -14.82 -7.40 13.96
N ALA A 121 -13.75 -6.70 13.69
CA ALA A 121 -12.47 -6.81 14.37
C ALA A 121 -11.80 -5.44 14.48
N ASP A 122 -10.92 -5.28 15.45
CA ASP A 122 -9.97 -4.18 15.48
C ASP A 122 -8.76 -4.55 14.63
N LEU A 123 -8.53 -3.78 13.58
CA LEU A 123 -7.41 -3.98 12.65
C LEU A 123 -6.11 -3.32 13.13
N GLY A 124 -6.15 -2.61 14.26
CA GLY A 124 -4.98 -1.94 14.84
C GLY A 124 -4.62 -0.61 14.15
N LEU A 125 -5.46 -0.08 13.26
CA LEU A 125 -5.17 1.14 12.49
C LEU A 125 -5.14 2.39 13.39
N VAL A 126 -5.98 2.45 14.42
CA VAL A 126 -6.02 3.56 15.38
C VAL A 126 -4.74 3.60 16.20
N GLU A 127 -4.27 2.46 16.68
CA GLU A 127 -3.02 2.39 17.45
C GLU A 127 -1.81 2.75 16.59
N GLU A 128 -1.79 2.28 15.33
CA GLU A 128 -0.78 2.68 14.36
C GLU A 128 -0.76 4.20 14.17
N PHE A 129 -1.93 4.80 13.92
CA PHE A 129 -2.05 6.25 13.73
C PHE A 129 -1.55 7.03 14.96
N LYS A 130 -1.98 6.65 16.17
CA LYS A 130 -1.54 7.29 17.41
C LYS A 130 -0.03 7.18 17.60
N THR A 131 0.52 6.00 17.33
CA THR A 131 1.96 5.75 17.46
C THR A 131 2.76 6.59 16.47
N VAL A 132 2.37 6.61 15.19
CA VAL A 132 3.07 7.37 14.15
C VAL A 132 2.94 8.88 14.40
N SER A 133 1.73 9.37 14.63
CA SER A 133 1.43 10.80 14.83
C SER A 133 2.14 11.41 16.02
N LYS A 134 2.42 10.62 17.05
CA LYS A 134 3.18 11.09 18.22
C LYS A 134 4.60 11.56 17.88
N TYR A 135 5.21 11.00 16.84
CA TYR A 135 6.60 11.26 16.45
C TYR A 135 6.71 12.01 15.11
N ALA A 136 5.66 11.98 14.31
CA ALA A 136 5.63 12.67 13.02
C ALA A 136 5.46 14.19 13.20
N ARG A 137 6.16 14.95 12.35
CA ARG A 137 6.01 16.41 12.19
C ARG A 137 5.29 16.76 10.89
N LYS A 138 5.01 15.77 10.07
CA LYS A 138 4.31 15.85 8.80
C LYS A 138 2.93 15.21 8.89
N GLU A 139 2.09 15.42 7.89
CA GLU A 139 0.81 14.72 7.78
C GLU A 139 1.03 13.22 7.69
N VAL A 140 0.23 12.47 8.47
CA VAL A 140 0.34 11.02 8.56
C VAL A 140 -0.76 10.37 7.74
N LYS A 141 -0.37 9.46 6.88
CA LYS A 141 -1.25 8.56 6.14
C LYS A 141 -1.23 7.17 6.77
N ILE A 142 -2.41 6.57 6.90
CA ILE A 142 -2.57 5.16 7.25
C ILE A 142 -3.05 4.39 6.02
N THR A 143 -2.40 3.27 5.78
CA THR A 143 -2.67 2.38 4.65
C THR A 143 -3.40 1.13 5.12
N MET A 144 -4.16 0.51 4.24
CA MET A 144 -4.86 -0.73 4.53
C MET A 144 -5.10 -1.53 3.25
N THR A 145 -4.97 -2.84 3.33
CA THR A 145 -5.30 -3.72 2.21
C THR A 145 -6.80 -3.75 1.96
N GLY A 146 -7.18 -3.60 0.71
CA GLY A 146 -8.57 -3.52 0.32
C GLY A 146 -9.32 -4.86 0.35
N PRO A 147 -10.66 -4.79 0.26
CA PRO A 147 -11.51 -5.96 0.41
C PRO A 147 -11.30 -6.99 -0.71
N HIS A 148 -11.00 -6.54 -1.92
CA HIS A 148 -10.79 -7.43 -3.06
C HIS A 148 -9.51 -8.27 -2.89
N MET A 149 -8.39 -7.63 -2.58
CA MET A 149 -7.14 -8.36 -2.37
C MET A 149 -7.25 -9.33 -1.20
N LEU A 150 -7.88 -8.94 -0.10
CA LEU A 150 -8.10 -9.82 1.06
C LEU A 150 -8.96 -11.04 0.72
N ALA A 151 -10.01 -10.87 -0.10
CA ALA A 151 -10.89 -11.97 -0.51
C ALA A 151 -10.23 -12.86 -1.58
N LYS A 152 -9.69 -12.26 -2.64
CA LYS A 152 -9.18 -12.99 -3.81
C LYS A 152 -7.98 -13.86 -3.50
N VAL A 153 -7.07 -13.41 -2.62
CA VAL A 153 -5.89 -14.17 -2.25
C VAL A 153 -6.19 -15.24 -1.19
N ALA A 154 -7.22 -15.08 -0.37
CA ALA A 154 -7.62 -16.12 0.57
C ALA A 154 -8.18 -17.38 -0.11
N HIS A 155 -8.10 -18.53 0.55
CA HIS A 155 -8.91 -19.69 0.21
C HIS A 155 -10.32 -19.48 0.79
N ASP A 156 -11.34 -19.47 -0.06
CA ASP A 156 -12.73 -19.35 0.38
C ASP A 156 -13.37 -20.75 0.53
N GLU A 157 -13.67 -21.13 1.76
CA GLU A 157 -14.40 -22.37 2.09
C GLU A 157 -15.79 -22.07 2.71
N TYR A 158 -16.21 -20.80 2.72
CA TYR A 158 -17.45 -20.40 3.38
C TYR A 158 -18.42 -19.67 2.47
N TYR A 159 -17.96 -18.66 1.73
CA TYR A 159 -18.86 -17.77 0.98
C TYR A 159 -19.32 -18.36 -0.36
N GLY A 160 -18.42 -18.97 -1.11
CA GLY A 160 -18.68 -19.46 -2.47
C GLY A 160 -19.05 -18.36 -3.47
N ASP A 161 -19.00 -17.09 -3.05
CA ASP A 161 -19.31 -15.88 -3.81
C ASP A 161 -18.34 -14.77 -3.39
N ILE A 162 -17.44 -14.41 -4.29
CA ILE A 162 -16.42 -13.41 -4.03
C ILE A 162 -17.00 -12.03 -3.75
N SER A 163 -18.11 -11.65 -4.42
CA SER A 163 -18.75 -10.35 -4.22
C SER A 163 -19.28 -10.21 -2.79
N LYS A 164 -19.93 -11.25 -2.29
CA LYS A 164 -20.44 -11.27 -0.92
C LYS A 164 -19.29 -11.26 0.10
N PHE A 165 -18.23 -11.99 -0.19
CA PHE A 165 -17.04 -12.02 0.66
C PHE A 165 -16.40 -10.64 0.75
N MET A 166 -16.19 -9.97 -0.39
CA MET A 166 -15.68 -8.60 -0.44
C MET A 166 -16.57 -7.60 0.32
N GLN A 167 -17.90 -7.71 0.19
CA GLN A 167 -18.83 -6.82 0.89
C GLN A 167 -18.74 -6.96 2.42
N ASP A 168 -18.60 -8.18 2.95
CA ASP A 168 -18.47 -8.37 4.39
C ASP A 168 -17.10 -7.88 4.89
N LEU A 169 -16.03 -8.08 4.15
CA LEU A 169 -14.73 -7.45 4.43
C LEU A 169 -14.82 -5.92 4.39
N ALA A 170 -15.50 -5.35 3.40
CA ALA A 170 -15.69 -3.90 3.27
C ALA A 170 -16.38 -3.29 4.51
N LYS A 171 -17.38 -3.99 5.09
CA LYS A 171 -18.05 -3.54 6.33
C LYS A 171 -17.09 -3.50 7.53
N VAL A 172 -16.19 -4.49 7.64
CA VAL A 172 -15.15 -4.50 8.69
C VAL A 172 -14.20 -3.34 8.50
N ILE A 173 -13.75 -3.12 7.25
CA ILE A 173 -12.88 -2.01 6.88
C ILE A 173 -13.56 -0.67 7.19
N ASN A 174 -14.78 -0.45 6.72
CA ASN A 174 -15.52 0.80 6.95
C ASN A 174 -15.57 1.18 8.43
N ARG A 175 -15.87 0.21 9.31
CA ARG A 175 -15.89 0.45 10.74
C ARG A 175 -14.54 0.94 11.28
N ASN A 176 -13.45 0.31 10.85
CA ASN A 176 -12.10 0.69 11.27
C ASN A 176 -11.69 2.06 10.70
N LEU A 177 -12.06 2.36 9.46
CA LEU A 177 -11.79 3.67 8.86
C LEU A 177 -12.57 4.79 9.57
N LYS A 178 -13.82 4.56 9.96
CA LYS A 178 -14.59 5.52 10.77
C LYS A 178 -13.99 5.75 12.15
N GLN A 179 -13.45 4.71 12.79
CA GLN A 179 -12.73 4.87 14.06
C GLN A 179 -11.43 5.66 13.88
N LEU A 180 -10.69 5.36 12.82
CA LEU A 180 -9.46 6.07 12.46
C LEU A 180 -9.72 7.56 12.18
N GLU A 181 -10.78 7.88 11.42
CA GLU A 181 -11.23 9.25 11.18
C GLU A 181 -11.62 9.97 12.49
N ALA A 182 -12.34 9.29 13.39
CA ALA A 182 -12.75 9.86 14.69
C ALA A 182 -11.55 10.25 15.56
N GLU A 183 -10.42 9.54 15.42
CA GLU A 183 -9.14 9.87 16.08
C GLU A 183 -8.35 10.98 15.36
N GLY A 184 -8.88 11.50 14.26
CA GLY A 184 -8.33 12.66 13.55
C GLY A 184 -7.43 12.34 12.34
N CYS A 185 -7.32 11.09 11.91
CA CYS A 185 -6.61 10.75 10.70
C CYS A 185 -7.28 11.39 9.48
N LYS A 186 -6.51 12.11 8.67
CA LYS A 186 -7.00 12.83 7.48
C LYS A 186 -6.57 12.20 6.16
N HIS A 187 -5.64 11.28 6.17
CA HIS A 187 -5.13 10.62 4.98
C HIS A 187 -5.22 9.10 5.15
N ILE A 188 -6.05 8.48 4.34
CA ILE A 188 -6.30 7.04 4.37
C ILE A 188 -6.03 6.48 2.97
N GLN A 189 -5.32 5.38 2.88
CA GLN A 189 -5.07 4.67 1.63
C GLN A 189 -5.61 3.24 1.69
N ILE A 190 -6.24 2.81 0.61
CA ILE A 190 -6.65 1.43 0.38
C ILE A 190 -5.80 0.86 -0.76
N ASP A 191 -5.22 -0.34 -0.56
CA ASP A 191 -4.33 -0.98 -1.52
C ASP A 191 -5.04 -2.13 -2.25
N GLU A 192 -5.15 -2.02 -3.58
CA GLU A 192 -5.86 -2.98 -4.44
C GLU A 192 -5.07 -3.32 -5.72
N PRO A 193 -4.02 -4.12 -5.62
CA PRO A 193 -3.12 -4.40 -6.74
C PRO A 193 -3.63 -5.48 -7.73
N LEU A 194 -4.80 -6.11 -7.50
CA LEU A 194 -5.22 -7.29 -8.26
C LEU A 194 -6.18 -7.02 -9.43
N PHE A 195 -6.48 -5.77 -9.75
CA PHE A 195 -7.42 -5.44 -10.83
C PHE A 195 -6.94 -5.94 -12.19
N ALA A 196 -5.62 -5.96 -12.43
CA ALA A 196 -5.06 -6.44 -13.69
C ALA A 196 -5.32 -7.94 -13.97
N VAL A 197 -5.52 -8.74 -12.93
CA VAL A 197 -5.74 -10.20 -13.02
C VAL A 197 -7.18 -10.62 -12.78
N SER A 198 -8.12 -9.68 -12.85
CA SER A 198 -9.55 -9.91 -12.63
C SER A 198 -10.34 -9.53 -13.89
N ASP A 199 -11.47 -10.19 -14.12
CA ASP A 199 -12.39 -9.78 -15.18
C ASP A 199 -13.17 -8.51 -14.78
N ASP A 200 -13.90 -7.93 -15.74
CA ASP A 200 -14.64 -6.67 -15.52
C ASP A 200 -15.75 -6.80 -14.48
N ALA A 201 -16.40 -7.94 -14.39
CA ALA A 201 -17.46 -8.16 -13.42
C ALA A 201 -16.90 -8.22 -11.99
N GLU A 202 -15.75 -8.88 -11.81
CA GLU A 202 -15.06 -8.93 -10.53
C GLU A 202 -14.50 -7.54 -10.14
N VAL A 203 -13.91 -6.81 -11.11
CA VAL A 203 -13.43 -5.43 -10.86
C VAL A 203 -14.58 -4.51 -10.47
N ALA A 204 -15.72 -4.57 -11.16
CA ALA A 204 -16.90 -3.78 -10.80
C ALA A 204 -17.38 -4.09 -9.37
N SER A 205 -17.46 -5.37 -9.01
CA SER A 205 -17.79 -5.79 -7.65
C SER A 205 -16.77 -5.33 -6.61
N ALA A 206 -15.50 -5.30 -6.96
CA ALA A 206 -14.44 -4.78 -6.09
C ALA A 206 -14.56 -3.27 -5.90
N VAL A 207 -14.88 -2.52 -6.96
CA VAL A 207 -15.16 -1.07 -6.88
C VAL A 207 -16.32 -0.81 -5.94
N ASP A 208 -17.43 -1.57 -6.03
CA ASP A 208 -18.57 -1.46 -5.12
C ASP A 208 -18.17 -1.75 -3.66
N ALA A 209 -17.32 -2.75 -3.44
CA ALA A 209 -16.83 -3.08 -2.11
C ALA A 209 -15.93 -1.99 -1.52
N ILE A 210 -15.05 -1.37 -2.34
CA ILE A 210 -14.24 -0.23 -1.91
C ILE A 210 -15.13 0.97 -1.58
N ASN A 211 -16.13 1.26 -2.41
CA ASN A 211 -17.09 2.34 -2.17
C ASN A 211 -17.86 2.12 -0.86
N LEU A 212 -18.26 0.88 -0.55
CA LEU A 212 -18.84 0.51 0.73
C LEU A 212 -17.85 0.70 1.90
N ALA A 213 -16.56 0.38 1.69
CA ALA A 213 -15.52 0.54 2.72
C ALA A 213 -15.30 2.01 3.10
N VAL A 214 -15.51 2.95 2.19
CA VAL A 214 -15.34 4.40 2.44
C VAL A 214 -16.65 5.14 2.70
N GLU A 215 -17.78 4.45 2.65
CA GLU A 215 -19.11 5.05 2.82
C GLU A 215 -19.28 5.77 4.16
N GLY A 216 -19.76 7.03 4.11
CA GLY A 216 -20.05 7.84 5.28
C GLY A 216 -18.83 8.39 6.00
N LEU A 217 -17.64 8.33 5.40
CA LEU A 217 -16.49 9.12 5.84
C LEU A 217 -16.72 10.60 5.50
N LYS A 218 -16.09 11.49 6.27
CA LYS A 218 -16.24 12.94 6.10
C LYS A 218 -15.53 13.42 4.84
N GLU A 219 -16.03 14.50 4.26
CA GLU A 219 -15.43 15.12 3.05
C GLU A 219 -13.99 15.62 3.24
N ASP A 220 -13.56 15.87 4.47
CA ASP A 220 -12.22 16.34 4.79
C ASP A 220 -11.24 15.19 5.11
N THR A 221 -11.70 13.95 5.08
CA THR A 221 -10.88 12.75 5.14
C THR A 221 -10.51 12.32 3.73
N LEU A 222 -9.25 12.53 3.35
CA LEU A 222 -8.75 12.33 2.00
C LEU A 222 -8.43 10.85 1.77
N ILE A 223 -9.21 10.22 0.90
CA ILE A 223 -9.07 8.81 0.54
C ILE A 223 -8.19 8.68 -0.69
N GLN A 224 -7.18 7.83 -0.61
CA GLN A 224 -6.33 7.39 -1.71
C GLN A 224 -6.59 5.92 -1.99
N VAL A 225 -6.51 5.50 -3.26
CA VAL A 225 -6.51 4.09 -3.62
C VAL A 225 -5.27 3.80 -4.45
N HIS A 226 -4.45 2.87 -3.95
CA HIS A 226 -3.22 2.47 -4.63
C HIS A 226 -3.47 1.22 -5.48
N ILE A 227 -3.12 1.34 -6.75
CA ILE A 227 -3.30 0.32 -7.77
C ILE A 227 -1.98 0.15 -8.49
N CYS A 228 -1.33 -0.98 -8.27
CA CYS A 228 -0.08 -1.34 -8.95
C CYS A 228 -0.21 -2.72 -9.59
N GLN A 229 0.86 -3.14 -10.25
CA GLN A 229 0.95 -4.48 -10.83
C GLN A 229 1.60 -5.49 -9.87
N GLY A 230 1.63 -5.18 -8.57
CA GLY A 230 2.25 -6.01 -7.54
C GLY A 230 3.77 -6.04 -7.67
N ASN A 231 4.44 -5.21 -6.89
CA ASN A 231 5.89 -5.17 -6.83
C ASN A 231 6.38 -6.04 -5.68
N TYR A 232 6.76 -7.26 -6.00
CA TYR A 232 7.49 -8.08 -5.05
C TYR A 232 8.94 -8.22 -5.50
N ALA A 233 9.87 -7.88 -4.65
CA ALA A 233 11.18 -8.48 -4.71
C ALA A 233 11.01 -9.95 -4.32
N VAL A 234 10.99 -10.83 -5.29
CA VAL A 234 11.12 -12.27 -5.02
C VAL A 234 12.51 -12.51 -4.50
N GLY A 235 12.56 -12.99 -3.28
CA GLY A 235 13.82 -13.19 -2.59
C GLY A 235 14.47 -11.85 -2.27
N ALA A 236 14.19 -11.34 -1.11
CA ALA A 236 15.03 -10.32 -0.46
C ALA A 236 16.40 -10.92 -0.05
N ASP A 237 16.88 -11.86 -0.81
CA ASP A 237 18.27 -12.17 -0.87
C ASP A 237 18.88 -11.02 -1.65
N TYR A 238 19.50 -10.12 -0.92
CA TYR A 238 20.16 -8.88 -1.35
C TYR A 238 21.23 -9.06 -2.43
N ASP A 239 21.13 -10.10 -3.25
CA ASP A 239 22.03 -10.48 -4.34
C ASP A 239 21.75 -9.75 -5.66
N GLY A 240 21.04 -8.62 -5.59
CA GLY A 240 20.88 -7.74 -6.75
C GLY A 240 19.82 -8.19 -7.74
N GLN A 241 18.87 -9.03 -7.33
CA GLN A 241 17.73 -9.34 -8.17
C GLN A 241 16.77 -8.16 -8.23
N ILE A 242 16.52 -7.69 -9.43
CA ILE A 242 15.52 -6.69 -9.77
C ILE A 242 14.15 -7.25 -9.39
N GLY A 243 13.33 -6.46 -8.70
CA GLY A 243 11.94 -6.81 -8.43
C GLY A 243 11.15 -7.06 -9.72
N HIS A 244 10.15 -7.91 -9.66
CA HIS A 244 9.29 -8.20 -10.81
C HIS A 244 7.86 -7.77 -10.53
N ARG A 245 7.19 -7.26 -11.58
CA ARG A 245 5.73 -7.08 -11.55
C ARG A 245 5.05 -8.44 -11.64
N TYR A 246 4.27 -8.78 -10.64
CA TYR A 246 3.59 -10.09 -10.58
C TYR A 246 2.35 -10.18 -11.45
N PHE A 247 1.64 -9.05 -11.60
CA PHE A 247 0.31 -9.00 -12.19
C PHE A 247 0.28 -8.30 -13.55
N ASP A 248 1.44 -8.09 -14.17
CA ASP A 248 1.53 -7.46 -15.49
C ASP A 248 0.95 -8.38 -16.56
N THR A 249 -0.34 -8.21 -16.83
CA THR A 249 -1.11 -8.92 -17.86
C THR A 249 -1.30 -8.07 -19.11
N GLY A 250 -0.79 -6.82 -19.12
CA GLY A 250 -1.08 -5.81 -20.14
C GLY A 250 -2.51 -5.25 -20.05
N ARG A 251 -3.27 -5.62 -19.03
CA ARG A 251 -4.63 -5.12 -18.79
C ARG A 251 -4.64 -4.09 -17.67
N TYR A 252 -5.38 -2.99 -17.88
CA TYR A 252 -5.58 -1.97 -16.86
C TYR A 252 -6.99 -1.38 -16.98
N PRO A 253 -7.96 -1.80 -16.14
CA PRO A 253 -9.37 -1.42 -16.28
C PRO A 253 -9.65 -0.02 -15.71
N ALA A 254 -8.98 1.03 -16.22
CA ALA A 254 -9.04 2.41 -15.69
C ALA A 254 -10.47 2.96 -15.67
N GLU A 255 -11.30 2.66 -16.68
CA GLU A 255 -12.71 3.09 -16.72
C GLU A 255 -13.52 2.61 -15.52
N LEU A 256 -13.32 1.35 -15.11
CA LEU A 256 -13.99 0.78 -13.93
C LEU A 256 -13.39 1.38 -12.64
N ILE A 257 -12.06 1.48 -12.56
CA ILE A 257 -11.33 2.01 -11.40
C ILE A 257 -11.73 3.45 -11.10
N CYS A 258 -11.97 4.27 -12.13
CA CYS A 258 -12.39 5.65 -11.95
C CYS A 258 -13.78 5.81 -11.30
N ASN A 259 -14.57 4.72 -11.14
CA ASN A 259 -15.82 4.74 -10.38
C ASN A 259 -15.61 4.58 -8.85
N ILE A 260 -14.38 4.40 -8.38
CA ILE A 260 -14.09 4.37 -6.94
C ILE A 260 -14.30 5.77 -6.34
N ASN A 261 -14.99 5.85 -5.21
CA ASN A 261 -15.22 7.08 -4.44
C ASN A 261 -13.94 7.44 -3.64
N CYS A 262 -12.96 8.01 -4.30
CA CYS A 262 -11.70 8.44 -3.70
C CYS A 262 -11.31 9.84 -4.17
N HIS A 263 -10.35 10.45 -3.46
CA HIS A 263 -9.79 11.76 -3.78
C HIS A 263 -8.62 11.66 -4.75
N ALA A 264 -7.82 10.59 -4.63
CA ALA A 264 -6.71 10.33 -5.53
C ALA A 264 -6.51 8.84 -5.79
N LEU A 265 -6.08 8.53 -7.01
CA LEU A 265 -5.59 7.21 -7.41
C LEU A 265 -4.06 7.27 -7.42
N LEU A 266 -3.41 6.26 -6.84
CA LEU A 266 -1.95 6.10 -6.90
C LEU A 266 -1.66 4.99 -7.90
N VAL A 267 -0.97 5.34 -8.98
CA VAL A 267 -0.67 4.40 -10.07
C VAL A 267 0.78 4.52 -10.50
N GLU A 268 1.32 3.45 -11.04
CA GLU A 268 2.64 3.45 -11.64
C GLU A 268 2.69 4.41 -12.83
N HIS A 269 3.82 5.08 -13.05
CA HIS A 269 4.03 5.99 -14.16
C HIS A 269 3.64 5.38 -15.52
N ASP A 270 4.04 4.14 -15.78
CA ASP A 270 3.81 3.46 -17.05
C ASP A 270 2.32 3.30 -17.42
N TYR A 271 1.43 3.30 -16.41
CA TYR A 271 -0.02 3.13 -16.58
C TYR A 271 -0.82 4.42 -16.37
N ALA A 272 -0.16 5.52 -16.04
CA ALA A 272 -0.85 6.79 -15.76
C ALA A 272 -1.67 7.29 -16.97
N SER A 273 -1.20 7.04 -18.20
CA SER A 273 -1.90 7.44 -19.44
C SER A 273 -3.25 6.74 -19.64
N GLU A 274 -3.48 5.56 -19.02
CA GLU A 274 -4.77 4.88 -19.09
C GLU A 274 -5.91 5.68 -18.44
N TYR A 275 -5.59 6.69 -17.63
CA TYR A 275 -6.54 7.54 -16.94
C TYR A 275 -6.86 8.85 -17.65
N GLU A 276 -6.28 9.08 -18.83
CA GLU A 276 -6.54 10.29 -19.61
C GLU A 276 -8.03 10.44 -19.95
N GLY A 277 -8.60 11.58 -19.57
CA GLY A 277 -10.03 11.86 -19.76
C GLY A 277 -10.99 11.17 -18.76
N LEU A 278 -10.49 10.29 -17.87
CA LEU A 278 -11.34 9.50 -16.98
C LEU A 278 -11.38 10.01 -15.54
N LEU A 279 -10.41 10.78 -15.09
CA LEU A 279 -10.25 11.16 -13.68
C LEU A 279 -11.42 11.99 -13.11
N GLY A 280 -12.13 12.76 -13.93
CA GLY A 280 -13.11 13.73 -13.43
C GLY A 280 -12.46 14.69 -12.44
N ASN A 281 -12.98 14.76 -11.22
CA ASN A 281 -12.45 15.60 -10.14
C ASN A 281 -11.37 14.94 -9.27
N LYS A 282 -10.96 13.74 -9.60
CA LYS A 282 -9.92 13.02 -8.85
C LYS A 282 -8.53 13.54 -9.20
N GLN A 283 -7.62 13.34 -8.29
CA GLN A 283 -6.20 13.57 -8.50
C GLN A 283 -5.49 12.24 -8.82
N LEU A 284 -4.35 12.32 -9.48
CA LEU A 284 -3.51 11.19 -9.79
C LEU A 284 -2.16 11.36 -9.09
N ALA A 285 -1.82 10.42 -8.21
CA ALA A 285 -0.47 10.30 -7.68
C ALA A 285 0.33 9.41 -8.63
N VAL A 286 1.21 10.04 -9.39
CA VAL A 286 2.05 9.36 -10.37
C VAL A 286 3.22 8.70 -9.67
N GLY A 287 3.33 7.39 -9.80
CA GLY A 287 4.41 6.56 -9.26
C GLY A 287 5.70 6.73 -10.05
N ALA A 288 6.26 7.94 -10.02
CA ALA A 288 7.38 8.35 -10.87
C ALA A 288 8.76 7.94 -10.32
N ALA A 289 8.87 7.58 -9.04
CA ALA A 289 10.06 6.94 -8.49
C ALA A 289 9.89 5.41 -8.59
N ASP A 290 10.66 4.76 -9.45
CA ASP A 290 10.53 3.34 -9.74
C ASP A 290 11.20 2.49 -8.66
N VAL A 291 10.42 1.72 -7.92
CA VAL A 291 10.95 0.84 -6.86
C VAL A 291 11.46 -0.51 -7.37
N LEU A 292 11.27 -0.82 -8.65
CA LEU A 292 11.86 -2.01 -9.27
C LEU A 292 13.30 -1.79 -9.72
N ASP A 293 13.70 -0.53 -9.91
CA ASP A 293 15.06 -0.15 -10.27
C ASP A 293 15.87 0.18 -9.00
N LEU A 294 17.05 -0.42 -8.87
CA LEU A 294 17.99 -0.13 -7.77
C LEU A 294 18.76 1.18 -7.99
N ASN A 295 18.75 1.74 -9.19
CA ASN A 295 19.32 3.05 -9.45
C ASN A 295 18.48 4.14 -8.76
N ILE A 296 19.15 5.13 -8.21
CA ILE A 296 18.49 6.30 -7.64
C ILE A 296 18.32 7.32 -8.77
N GLU A 297 17.09 7.59 -9.14
CA GLU A 297 16.77 8.64 -10.12
C GLU A 297 17.12 10.03 -9.56
N SER A 298 17.47 10.96 -10.45
CA SER A 298 17.51 12.38 -10.08
C SER A 298 16.11 12.98 -10.00
N GLY A 299 15.97 14.09 -9.28
CA GLY A 299 14.70 14.84 -9.26
C GLY A 299 14.23 15.25 -10.65
N GLU A 300 15.16 15.55 -11.57
CA GLU A 300 14.82 15.88 -12.95
C GLU A 300 14.20 14.69 -13.72
N ILE A 301 14.72 13.46 -13.52
CA ILE A 301 14.12 12.26 -14.12
C ILE A 301 12.71 12.04 -13.59
N VAL A 302 12.50 12.16 -12.29
CA VAL A 302 11.16 12.03 -11.69
C VAL A 302 10.21 13.13 -12.20
N ALA A 303 10.68 14.37 -12.29
CA ALA A 303 9.92 15.48 -12.85
C ALA A 303 9.60 15.27 -14.33
N GLN A 304 10.54 14.74 -15.11
CA GLN A 304 10.35 14.44 -16.52
C GLN A 304 9.26 13.40 -16.74
N ARG A 305 9.27 12.30 -15.98
CA ARG A 305 8.20 11.29 -16.04
C ARG A 305 6.81 11.89 -15.79
N ILE A 306 6.69 12.86 -14.88
CA ILE A 306 5.42 13.56 -14.64
C ILE A 306 5.03 14.46 -15.83
N ARG A 307 5.99 15.19 -16.41
CA ARG A 307 5.75 16.04 -17.59
C ARG A 307 5.35 15.28 -18.86
N GLU A 308 5.67 13.99 -18.93
CA GLU A 308 5.24 13.12 -20.04
C GLU A 308 3.71 13.02 -20.11
N HIS A 309 3.03 13.13 -18.98
CA HIS A 309 1.57 13.14 -18.89
C HIS A 309 1.00 14.58 -19.09
N LYS A 310 1.17 15.13 -20.28
CA LYS A 310 0.78 16.52 -20.63
C LYS A 310 -0.70 16.83 -20.43
N TRP A 311 -1.54 15.79 -20.41
CA TRP A 311 -2.97 15.88 -20.17
C TRP A 311 -3.31 16.10 -18.68
N LEU A 312 -2.40 15.78 -17.76
CA LEU A 312 -2.63 15.85 -16.33
C LEU A 312 -2.29 17.26 -15.80
N ALA A 313 -3.32 17.95 -15.34
CA ALA A 313 -3.16 19.30 -14.79
C ALA A 313 -2.31 19.27 -13.50
N PRO A 314 -1.50 20.32 -13.23
CA PRO A 314 -0.72 20.43 -12.00
C PRO A 314 -1.54 20.24 -10.72
N GLU A 315 -2.76 20.79 -10.69
CA GLU A 315 -3.69 20.70 -9.55
C GLU A 315 -4.24 19.29 -9.34
N GLN A 316 -4.19 18.44 -10.37
CA GLN A 316 -4.58 17.03 -10.29
C GLN A 316 -3.39 16.10 -10.04
N THR A 317 -2.17 16.63 -9.91
CA THR A 317 -0.94 15.82 -9.85
C THR A 317 -0.39 15.74 -8.43
N LEU A 318 -0.15 14.52 -7.96
CA LEU A 318 0.68 14.19 -6.81
C LEU A 318 1.88 13.37 -7.27
N ILE A 319 2.91 13.31 -6.43
CA ILE A 319 4.14 12.56 -6.69
C ILE A 319 4.28 11.44 -5.69
N THR A 320 4.49 10.21 -6.18
CA THR A 320 4.70 9.04 -5.32
C THR A 320 5.71 8.07 -5.93
N SER A 321 6.08 7.04 -5.18
CA SER A 321 6.79 5.88 -5.71
C SER A 321 5.83 4.93 -6.43
N SER A 322 6.35 4.10 -7.32
CA SER A 322 5.54 3.13 -8.07
C SER A 322 4.88 2.08 -7.14
N CYS A 323 5.50 1.75 -6.02
CA CYS A 323 4.96 0.86 -4.98
C CYS A 323 5.68 1.07 -3.64
N GLY A 324 5.43 0.20 -2.65
CA GLY A 324 6.13 0.19 -1.37
C GLY A 324 7.63 -0.10 -1.50
N MET A 325 8.42 0.43 -0.55
CA MET A 325 9.88 0.40 -0.59
C MET A 325 10.52 -0.61 0.39
N ASN A 326 9.75 -1.51 0.98
CA ASN A 326 10.22 -2.42 2.04
C ASN A 326 11.35 -3.37 1.62
N HIS A 327 11.46 -3.66 0.34
CA HIS A 327 12.49 -4.53 -0.24
C HIS A 327 13.78 -3.80 -0.62
N LEU A 328 13.75 -2.47 -0.74
CA LEU A 328 14.91 -1.68 -1.12
C LEU A 328 15.90 -1.51 0.03
N PRO A 329 17.21 -1.51 -0.22
CA PRO A 329 18.19 -1.02 0.73
C PRO A 329 17.88 0.43 1.14
N ARG A 330 18.10 0.78 2.43
CA ARG A 330 17.75 2.11 2.96
C ARG A 330 18.33 3.27 2.13
N HIS A 331 19.58 3.19 1.69
CA HIS A 331 20.19 4.28 0.94
C HIS A 331 19.52 4.52 -0.42
N ILE A 332 19.01 3.44 -1.05
CA ILE A 332 18.25 3.54 -2.31
C ILE A 332 16.86 4.11 -2.04
N ALA A 333 16.14 3.56 -1.07
CA ALA A 333 14.81 4.06 -0.70
C ALA A 333 14.87 5.54 -0.31
N PHE A 334 15.83 5.93 0.52
CA PHE A 334 16.04 7.33 0.93
C PHE A 334 16.36 8.25 -0.26
N GLY A 335 17.27 7.84 -1.15
CA GLY A 335 17.60 8.60 -2.35
C GLY A 335 16.41 8.81 -3.28
N LYS A 336 15.56 7.78 -3.45
CA LYS A 336 14.31 7.90 -4.22
C LYS A 336 13.31 8.89 -3.59
N LEU A 337 13.20 8.91 -2.26
CA LEU A 337 12.39 9.91 -1.57
C LEU A 337 12.94 11.33 -1.79
N GLN A 338 14.25 11.51 -1.75
CA GLN A 338 14.88 12.81 -2.05
C GLN A 338 14.61 13.25 -3.49
N ALA A 339 14.72 12.34 -4.47
CA ALA A 339 14.40 12.61 -5.86
C ALA A 339 12.94 13.06 -6.06
N MET A 340 11.99 12.46 -5.34
CA MET A 340 10.58 12.90 -5.34
C MET A 340 10.42 14.31 -4.79
N ALA A 341 11.09 14.65 -3.70
CA ALA A 341 11.04 15.99 -3.11
C ALA A 341 11.71 17.05 -4.00
N GLU A 342 12.82 16.72 -4.66
CA GLU A 342 13.47 17.56 -5.67
C GLU A 342 12.55 17.78 -6.89
N ALA A 343 11.92 16.72 -7.39
CA ALA A 343 10.97 16.83 -8.51
C ALA A 343 9.83 17.79 -8.21
N LYS A 344 9.29 17.77 -6.98
CA LYS A 344 8.29 18.74 -6.54
C LYS A 344 8.80 20.18 -6.65
N GLN A 345 10.04 20.44 -6.25
CA GLN A 345 10.64 21.77 -6.35
C GLN A 345 10.79 22.20 -7.82
N ILE A 346 11.30 21.30 -8.66
CA ILE A 346 11.49 21.54 -10.11
C ILE A 346 10.16 21.86 -10.80
N LEU A 347 9.09 21.11 -10.49
CA LEU A 347 7.75 21.30 -11.06
C LEU A 347 7.03 22.52 -10.48
N GLY A 348 7.31 22.88 -9.24
CA GLY A 348 6.66 23.97 -8.53
C GLY A 348 7.16 25.36 -8.90
N VAL A 349 8.34 25.48 -9.51
CA VAL A 349 8.97 26.73 -9.94
C VAL A 349 8.47 27.18 -11.32
N GLN A 350 7.81 26.31 -12.05
CA GLN A 350 7.20 26.61 -13.36
C GLN A 350 5.71 26.95 -13.18
#